data_f51be778d1453b285c8a6bc22a76353d
#
_entry.id   f51be778d1453b285c8a6bc22a76353d
#
_cell.length_a   1.000
_cell.length_b   1.000
_cell.length_c   1.000
_cell.angle_alpha   90.00
_cell.angle_beta   90.00
_cell.angle_gamma   90.00
#
_symmetry.space_group_name_H-M   'P 1'
#
loop_
_entity.id
_entity.type
_entity.pdbx_description
1 polymer ?
#
loop_
_entity_poly.entity_id
_entity_poly.type
_entity_poly.pdbx_seq_one_letter_code
_entity_poly.pdbx_strand_id
1 'polypeptide(L)' 'EITVQEKRMSSEAEESTWLLVKDSNSVEDLSYFLEKFPDSPYAIPAKLKLKQLERGKE' A
#
# COMPACT_ATOMS: atom_id res chain seq x y z
N GLU A 1 0.54 20.39 -16.66
CA GLU A 1 -0.58 19.49 -16.89
C GLU A 1 -0.09 18.08 -17.13
N ILE A 2 0.99 17.95 -17.89
CA ILE A 2 1.58 16.64 -18.11
C ILE A 2 2.04 16.07 -16.79
N THR A 3 2.58 16.92 -15.93
CA THR A 3 3.01 16.49 -14.62
C THR A 3 1.83 15.96 -13.82
N VAL A 4 0.69 16.60 -13.94
CA VAL A 4 -0.50 16.18 -13.22
C VAL A 4 -0.93 14.80 -13.71
N GLN A 5 -0.86 14.57 -15.01
CA GLN A 5 -1.23 13.28 -15.56
C GLN A 5 -0.31 12.17 -15.05
N GLU A 6 0.98 12.49 -15.00
CA GLU A 6 1.94 11.50 -14.51
C GLU A 6 1.65 11.14 -13.06
N LYS A 7 1.37 12.15 -12.25
CA LYS A 7 1.05 11.91 -10.85
C LYS A 7 -0.22 11.09 -10.73
N ARG A 8 -1.20 11.40 -11.58
CA ARG A 8 -2.46 10.70 -11.52
C ARG A 8 -2.27 9.24 -11.86
N MET A 9 -1.44 8.94 -12.83
CA MET A 9 -1.18 7.56 -13.20
C MET A 9 -0.53 6.81 -12.06
N SER A 10 0.45 7.43 -11.40
CA SER A 10 1.09 6.83 -10.25
C SER A 10 0.07 6.59 -9.15
N SER A 11 -0.77 7.58 -8.91
CA SER A 11 -1.77 7.46 -7.85
C SER A 11 -2.73 6.32 -8.12
N GLU A 12 -3.10 6.14 -9.38
CA GLU A 12 -4.01 5.05 -9.73
C GLU A 12 -3.39 3.71 -9.47
N ALA A 13 -2.11 3.55 -9.82
CA ALA A 13 -1.44 2.29 -9.58
C ALA A 13 -1.34 2.01 -8.09
N GLU A 14 -1.02 3.02 -7.32
CA GLU A 14 -0.92 2.88 -5.88
C GLU A 14 -2.27 2.52 -5.28
N GLU A 15 -3.28 3.22 -5.71
CA GLU A 15 -4.62 3.00 -5.17
C GLU A 15 -5.13 1.62 -5.52
N SER A 16 -4.95 1.21 -6.77
CA SER A 16 -5.41 -0.10 -7.19
C SER A 16 -4.72 -1.19 -6.38
N THR A 17 -3.41 -1.08 -6.24
CA THR A 17 -2.66 -2.08 -5.48
C THR A 17 -3.10 -2.06 -4.01
N TRP A 18 -3.26 -0.86 -3.45
CA TRP A 18 -3.66 -0.74 -2.06
C TRP A 18 -5.03 -1.37 -1.81
N LEU A 19 -5.97 -1.15 -2.74
CA LEU A 19 -7.30 -1.72 -2.58
C LEU A 19 -7.24 -3.25 -2.57
N LEU A 20 -6.30 -3.81 -3.30
CA LEU A 20 -6.15 -5.25 -3.32
C LEU A 20 -5.54 -5.77 -2.03
N VAL A 21 -4.49 -5.12 -1.55
CA VAL A 21 -3.77 -5.63 -0.38
C VAL A 21 -4.46 -5.27 0.92
N LYS A 22 -5.21 -4.19 0.96
CA LYS A 22 -5.83 -3.79 2.22
C LYS A 22 -6.86 -4.79 2.70
N ASP A 23 -7.45 -5.54 1.80
CA ASP A 23 -8.46 -6.54 2.15
C ASP A 23 -7.87 -7.93 2.29
N SER A 24 -6.62 -8.10 1.91
CA SER A 24 -6.05 -9.43 1.89
C SER A 24 -5.67 -9.93 3.27
N ASN A 25 -5.38 -9.02 4.20
CA ASN A 25 -4.95 -9.37 5.54
C ASN A 25 -3.72 -10.28 5.51
N SER A 26 -2.87 -10.07 4.53
CA SER A 26 -1.67 -10.87 4.35
C SER A 26 -0.44 -10.01 4.59
N VAL A 27 0.45 -10.49 5.45
CA VAL A 27 1.70 -9.78 5.73
C VAL A 27 2.52 -9.66 4.45
N GLU A 28 2.52 -10.70 3.65
CA GLU A 28 3.31 -10.69 2.41
C GLU A 28 2.79 -9.64 1.45
N ASP A 29 1.47 -9.54 1.32
CA ASP A 29 0.89 -8.58 0.39
C ASP A 29 1.17 -7.16 0.84
N LEU A 30 1.04 -6.89 2.13
CA LEU A 30 1.32 -5.56 2.65
C LEU A 30 2.78 -5.21 2.50
N SER A 31 3.65 -6.17 2.74
CA SER A 31 5.09 -5.95 2.55
C SER A 31 5.39 -5.64 1.10
N TYR A 32 4.74 -6.36 0.20
CA TYR A 32 4.92 -6.13 -1.23
C TYR A 32 4.53 -4.69 -1.59
N PHE A 33 3.40 -4.23 -1.06
CA PHE A 33 2.95 -2.87 -1.34
C PHE A 33 3.96 -1.85 -0.83
N LEU A 34 4.43 -2.06 0.40
CA LEU A 34 5.38 -1.13 0.99
C LEU A 34 6.70 -1.10 0.21
N GLU A 35 7.08 -2.24 -0.31
CA GLU A 35 8.32 -2.32 -1.08
C GLU A 35 8.17 -1.61 -2.41
N LYS A 36 7.02 -1.71 -3.04
CA LYS A 36 6.78 -1.09 -4.33
C LYS A 36 6.50 0.41 -4.21
N PHE A 37 5.82 0.80 -3.18
CA PHE A 37 5.40 2.19 -3.01
C PHE A 37 5.80 2.72 -1.64
N PRO A 38 7.10 2.82 -1.37
CA PRO A 38 7.54 3.26 -0.03
C PRO A 38 7.17 4.70 0.28
N ASP A 39 7.01 5.53 -0.74
CA ASP A 39 6.69 6.95 -0.54
C ASP A 39 5.21 7.22 -0.69
N SER A 40 4.40 6.21 -0.79
CA SER A 40 2.97 6.38 -0.99
C SER A 40 2.29 6.82 0.30
N PRO A 41 1.27 7.67 0.21
CA PRO A 41 0.48 8.00 1.39
C PRO A 41 -0.22 6.77 1.98
N TYR A 42 -0.43 5.75 1.17
CA TYR A 42 -1.03 4.51 1.66
C TYR A 42 -0.02 3.66 2.42
N ALA A 43 1.26 4.01 2.36
CA ALA A 43 2.28 3.24 3.07
C ALA A 43 2.07 3.33 4.57
N ILE A 44 1.58 4.46 5.06
CA ILE A 44 1.37 4.63 6.49
C ILE A 44 0.31 3.65 7.01
N PRO A 45 -0.91 3.64 6.46
CA PRO A 45 -1.90 2.65 6.92
C PRO A 45 -1.45 1.22 6.64
N ALA A 46 -0.67 1.01 5.58
CA ALA A 46 -0.18 -0.32 5.30
C ALA A 46 0.76 -0.81 6.39
N LYS A 47 1.62 0.08 6.86
CA LYS A 47 2.53 -0.27 7.95
C LYS A 47 1.76 -0.58 9.23
N LEU A 48 0.76 0.23 9.53
CA LEU A 48 -0.03 0.01 10.72
C LEU A 48 -0.76 -1.32 10.65
N LYS A 49 -1.34 -1.61 9.51
CA LYS A 49 -2.04 -2.88 9.35
C LYS A 49 -1.07 -4.05 9.46
N LEU A 50 0.12 -3.89 8.90
CA LEU A 50 1.12 -4.94 8.97
C LEU A 50 1.50 -5.23 10.42
N LYS A 51 1.68 -4.18 11.21
CA LYS A 51 1.98 -4.35 12.62
C LYS A 51 0.85 -5.07 13.34
N GLN A 52 -0.37 -4.70 13.04
CA GLN A 52 -1.52 -5.32 13.67
C GLN A 52 -1.60 -6.81 13.35
N LEU A 53 -1.32 -7.15 12.11
CA LEU A 53 -1.35 -8.55 11.71
C LEU A 53 -0.25 -9.34 12.39
N GLU A 54 0.92 -8.73 12.52
CA GLU A 54 2.03 -9.41 13.19
C GLU A 54 1.72 -9.63 14.66
N ARG A 55 1.12 -8.64 15.30
CA ARG A 55 0.77 -8.75 16.71
C ARG A 55 -0.32 -9.79 16.91
N GLY A 56 -1.27 -9.82 15.99
CA GLY A 56 -2.37 -10.75 16.11
C GLY A 56 -1.94 -12.19 15.97
N LYS A 57 -0.80 -12.41 15.34
CA LYS A 57 -0.32 -13.78 15.15
C LYS A 57 0.11 -14.41 16.47
N GLU A 58 0.47 -13.60 17.41
CA GLU A 58 0.87 -14.15 18.69
C GLU A 58 -0.33 -14.65 19.44
#